data_8a9784e10509bfe2df09a74dab29b6a0
#
_entry.id   8a9784e10509bfe2df09a74dab29b6a0
#
_cell.length_a   1.000
_cell.length_b   1.000
_cell.length_c   1.000
_cell.angle_alpha   90.00
_cell.angle_beta   90.00
_cell.angle_gamma   90.00
#
_symmetry.space_group_name_H-M   'P 1'
#
loop_
_entity.id
_entity.type
_entity.pdbx_description
1 polymer ?
#
loop_
_entity_poly.entity_id
_entity_poly.type
_entity_poly.pdbx_seq_one_letter_code
_entity_poly.pdbx_strand_id
1 'polypeptide(L)'
;LFIFKNTSATAELVKSLNPDIIVNATGSVPTLPPITGLHDLVDKDGTNVATVLKMIERLNEYPKDMTGKKVSIIGGGAVGLDVMEFFTERGAEVSMVEMLPIIGNGLDPVTKCDTNAKMAKYHVKQMTNTALQEVKNDRFIVKNPEGEIEEVPFDYGFICLGMRANTPVLSEIEEAFSDTNVEIVNIGDSKRARRII
;
A
#
# COMPACT_ATOMS: atom_id res chain seq x y z
N LEU A 1 26.52 1.19 21.66
CA LEU A 1 25.36 1.26 20.78
C LEU A 1 24.47 2.43 21.23
N PHE A 2 24.21 3.39 20.35
CA PHE A 2 23.27 4.47 20.56
C PHE A 2 22.00 4.18 19.77
N ILE A 3 20.83 4.43 20.38
CA ILE A 3 19.52 4.28 19.74
C ILE A 3 18.77 5.60 19.87
N PHE A 4 18.42 6.19 18.75
CA PHE A 4 17.61 7.39 18.66
C PHE A 4 16.17 7.00 18.32
N LYS A 5 15.24 7.15 19.26
CA LYS A 5 13.81 6.90 19.03
C LYS A 5 13.08 8.21 18.75
N ASN A 6 12.05 8.14 17.89
CA ASN A 6 11.24 9.31 17.50
C ASN A 6 12.07 10.48 16.98
N THR A 7 13.14 10.17 16.26
CA THR A 7 14.11 11.13 15.75
C THR A 7 14.30 10.95 14.25
N SER A 8 14.13 12.00 13.48
CA SER A 8 14.39 11.98 12.05
C SER A 8 15.91 11.93 11.79
N ALA A 9 16.34 11.07 10.88
CA ALA A 9 17.73 10.99 10.44
C ALA A 9 18.02 12.12 9.43
N THR A 10 18.27 13.33 9.93
CA THR A 10 18.71 14.44 9.09
C THR A 10 20.19 14.33 8.77
N ALA A 11 20.63 14.94 7.67
CA ALA A 11 22.04 14.96 7.29
C ALA A 11 22.95 15.55 8.38
N GLU A 12 22.49 16.60 9.10
CA GLU A 12 23.23 17.20 10.21
C GLU A 12 23.43 16.21 11.38
N LEU A 13 22.36 15.49 11.76
CA LEU A 13 22.44 14.50 12.82
C LEU A 13 23.42 13.39 12.43
N VAL A 14 23.31 12.86 11.20
CA VAL A 14 24.19 11.79 10.72
C VAL A 14 25.64 12.27 10.65
N LYS A 15 25.92 13.49 10.20
CA LYS A 15 27.27 14.10 10.21
C LYS A 15 27.84 14.24 11.63
N SER A 16 27.00 14.59 12.61
CA SER A 16 27.44 14.73 14.00
C SER A 16 27.92 13.44 14.64
N LEU A 17 27.50 12.29 14.09
CA LEU A 17 27.90 10.95 14.54
C LEU A 17 29.25 10.50 13.95
N ASN A 18 29.78 11.23 12.98
CA ASN A 18 31.04 10.95 12.29
C ASN A 18 31.17 9.48 11.84
N PRO A 19 30.26 8.96 11.00
CA PRO A 19 30.25 7.55 10.61
C PRO A 19 31.32 7.24 9.57
N ASP A 20 31.85 6.01 9.60
CA ASP A 20 32.68 5.44 8.54
C ASP A 20 31.79 4.82 7.44
N ILE A 21 30.64 4.24 7.84
CA ILE A 21 29.68 3.59 6.95
C ILE A 21 28.26 4.01 7.37
N ILE A 22 27.44 4.32 6.38
CA ILE A 22 25.99 4.60 6.57
C ILE A 22 25.21 3.47 5.90
N VAL A 23 24.34 2.80 6.66
CA VAL A 23 23.41 1.80 6.13
C VAL A 23 22.00 2.39 6.10
N ASN A 24 21.47 2.63 4.89
CA ASN A 24 20.09 3.05 4.71
C ASN A 24 19.16 1.84 4.59
N ALA A 25 18.25 1.72 5.53
CA ALA A 25 17.21 0.67 5.59
C ALA A 25 15.83 1.28 5.90
N THR A 26 15.53 2.44 5.31
CA THR A 26 14.29 3.23 5.57
C THR A 26 13.03 2.62 4.96
N GLY A 27 13.14 1.47 4.29
CA GLY A 27 12.01 0.70 3.79
C GLY A 27 11.33 1.32 2.57
N SER A 28 10.04 1.10 2.46
CA SER A 28 9.21 1.51 1.32
C SER A 28 7.96 2.25 1.77
N VAL A 29 7.37 2.98 0.84
CA VAL A 29 6.12 3.72 1.03
C VAL A 29 5.09 3.29 -0.01
N PRO A 30 3.77 3.44 0.25
CA PRO A 30 2.74 3.13 -0.72
C PRO A 30 2.90 3.94 -2.02
N THR A 31 2.63 3.28 -3.14
CA THR A 31 2.58 3.95 -4.45
C THR A 31 1.24 4.66 -4.59
N LEU A 32 1.28 5.98 -4.70
CA LEU A 32 0.11 6.83 -4.89
C LEU A 32 0.28 7.60 -6.21
N PRO A 33 -0.31 7.13 -7.32
CA PRO A 33 -0.25 7.83 -8.60
C PRO A 33 -1.06 9.14 -8.56
N PRO A 34 -0.85 10.06 -9.52
CA PRO A 34 -1.57 11.34 -9.58
C PRO A 34 -3.00 11.16 -10.12
N ILE A 35 -3.85 10.50 -9.32
CA ILE A 35 -5.27 10.29 -9.61
C ILE A 35 -6.09 11.32 -8.83
N THR A 36 -7.13 11.85 -9.46
CA THR A 36 -8.03 12.86 -8.88
C THR A 36 -8.57 12.39 -7.53
N GLY A 37 -8.48 13.24 -6.50
CA GLY A 37 -8.95 12.97 -5.15
C GLY A 37 -8.08 12.03 -4.31
N LEU A 38 -7.13 11.29 -4.92
CA LEU A 38 -6.34 10.30 -4.20
C LEU A 38 -5.49 10.92 -3.10
N HIS A 39 -4.68 11.93 -3.43
CA HIS A 39 -3.80 12.59 -2.46
C HIS A 39 -4.55 13.43 -1.42
N ASP A 40 -5.76 13.86 -1.73
CA ASP A 40 -6.58 14.69 -0.85
C ASP A 40 -7.31 13.85 0.20
N LEU A 41 -7.59 12.58 -0.10
CA LEU A 41 -8.44 11.72 0.72
C LEU A 41 -7.69 10.56 1.40
N VAL A 42 -6.66 9.99 0.75
CA VAL A 42 -5.97 8.82 1.29
C VAL A 42 -5.23 9.15 2.58
N ASP A 43 -5.42 8.34 3.61
CA ASP A 43 -4.79 8.45 4.94
C ASP A 43 -5.05 9.77 5.69
N LYS A 44 -6.06 10.56 5.27
CA LYS A 44 -6.44 11.79 5.95
C LYS A 44 -7.43 11.54 7.07
N ASP A 45 -7.41 12.41 8.07
CA ASP A 45 -8.37 12.33 9.19
C ASP A 45 -9.79 12.61 8.68
N GLY A 46 -10.74 11.82 9.17
CA GLY A 46 -12.15 11.92 8.81
C GLY A 46 -12.50 11.37 7.41
N THR A 47 -11.55 10.73 6.72
CA THR A 47 -11.83 10.04 5.46
C THR A 47 -11.93 8.52 5.64
N ASN A 48 -12.62 7.89 4.68
CA ASN A 48 -12.81 6.45 4.65
C ASN A 48 -11.84 5.73 3.69
N VAL A 49 -10.81 6.44 3.21
CA VAL A 49 -9.84 5.90 2.25
C VAL A 49 -8.47 5.79 2.91
N ALA A 50 -7.89 4.59 2.89
CA ALA A 50 -6.62 4.33 3.55
C ALA A 50 -5.67 3.49 2.68
N THR A 51 -4.36 3.61 2.95
CA THR A 51 -3.37 2.63 2.52
C THR A 51 -3.32 1.45 3.49
N VAL A 52 -2.66 0.36 3.08
CA VAL A 52 -2.43 -0.79 3.98
C VAL A 52 -1.62 -0.40 5.22
N LEU A 53 -0.68 0.53 5.12
CA LEU A 53 0.11 0.98 6.28
C LEU A 53 -0.80 1.66 7.31
N LYS A 54 -1.69 2.54 6.86
CA LYS A 54 -2.67 3.20 7.73
C LYS A 54 -3.68 2.22 8.30
N MET A 55 -4.08 1.22 7.52
CA MET A 55 -4.91 0.12 8.00
C MET A 55 -4.22 -0.64 9.15
N ILE A 56 -2.94 -0.99 9.00
CA ILE A 56 -2.17 -1.72 10.03
C ILE A 56 -2.06 -0.91 11.31
N GLU A 57 -1.83 0.40 11.24
CA GLU A 57 -1.81 1.28 12.40
C GLU A 57 -3.14 1.28 13.18
N ARG A 58 -4.26 1.08 12.46
CA ARG A 58 -5.64 1.14 12.98
C ARG A 58 -6.34 -0.22 13.05
N LEU A 59 -5.62 -1.35 13.02
CA LEU A 59 -6.21 -2.68 13.00
C LEU A 59 -7.25 -2.92 14.11
N ASN A 60 -7.01 -2.39 15.30
CA ASN A 60 -7.89 -2.55 16.46
C ASN A 60 -9.13 -1.62 16.42
N GLU A 61 -9.18 -0.65 15.51
CA GLU A 61 -10.30 0.26 15.34
C GLU A 61 -11.40 -0.34 14.45
N TYR A 62 -11.05 -1.32 13.61
CA TYR A 62 -12.02 -1.99 12.75
C TYR A 62 -12.91 -2.93 13.57
N PRO A 63 -14.24 -2.89 13.35
CA PRO A 63 -15.17 -3.81 14.01
C PRO A 63 -14.80 -5.28 13.77
N LYS A 64 -15.03 -6.13 14.77
CA LYS A 64 -14.85 -7.58 14.61
C LYS A 64 -15.92 -8.20 13.72
N ASP A 65 -17.12 -7.63 13.71
CA ASP A 65 -18.23 -7.98 12.82
C ASP A 65 -18.44 -6.82 11.84
N MET A 66 -18.25 -7.10 10.56
CA MET A 66 -18.39 -6.18 9.44
C MET A 66 -19.59 -6.53 8.55
N THR A 67 -20.53 -7.35 9.06
CA THR A 67 -21.72 -7.74 8.30
C THR A 67 -22.49 -6.52 7.83
N GLY A 68 -22.81 -6.48 6.53
CA GLY A 68 -23.50 -5.34 5.88
C GLY A 68 -22.60 -4.13 5.58
N LYS A 69 -21.29 -4.21 5.87
CA LYS A 69 -20.32 -3.19 5.48
C LYS A 69 -19.72 -3.51 4.13
N LYS A 70 -19.53 -2.48 3.32
CA LYS A 70 -18.90 -2.56 2.00
C LYS A 70 -17.44 -2.13 2.10
N VAL A 71 -16.55 -2.98 1.60
CA VAL A 71 -15.11 -2.70 1.49
C VAL A 71 -14.71 -2.74 0.03
N SER A 72 -14.09 -1.68 -0.45
CA SER A 72 -13.59 -1.62 -1.84
C SER A 72 -12.08 -1.46 -1.84
N ILE A 73 -11.41 -2.30 -2.63
CA ILE A 73 -9.96 -2.40 -2.68
C ILE A 73 -9.48 -2.11 -4.11
N ILE A 74 -8.59 -1.15 -4.25
CA ILE A 74 -7.91 -0.85 -5.51
C ILE A 74 -6.54 -1.52 -5.51
N GLY A 75 -6.35 -2.46 -6.42
CA GLY A 75 -5.15 -3.29 -6.57
C GLY A 75 -5.34 -4.72 -6.07
N GLY A 76 -5.23 -5.66 -6.99
CA GLY A 76 -5.38 -7.11 -6.76
C GLY A 76 -4.05 -7.85 -6.56
N GLY A 77 -2.99 -7.16 -6.14
CA GLY A 77 -1.72 -7.78 -5.75
C GLY A 77 -1.77 -8.41 -4.35
N ALA A 78 -0.64 -8.94 -3.85
CA ALA A 78 -0.57 -9.61 -2.54
C ALA A 78 -1.16 -8.77 -1.41
N VAL A 79 -0.79 -7.48 -1.33
CA VAL A 79 -1.28 -6.56 -0.30
C VAL A 79 -2.79 -6.38 -0.35
N GLY A 80 -3.37 -6.22 -1.55
CA GLY A 80 -4.82 -6.11 -1.70
C GLY A 80 -5.54 -7.40 -1.30
N LEU A 81 -4.92 -8.54 -1.51
CA LEU A 81 -5.46 -9.85 -1.12
C LEU A 81 -5.41 -10.06 0.40
N ASP A 82 -4.36 -9.60 1.08
CA ASP A 82 -4.29 -9.62 2.55
C ASP A 82 -5.40 -8.73 3.15
N VAL A 83 -5.64 -7.55 2.57
CA VAL A 83 -6.74 -6.66 2.98
C VAL A 83 -8.10 -7.34 2.72
N MET A 84 -8.28 -7.96 1.57
CA MET A 84 -9.50 -8.71 1.23
C MET A 84 -9.78 -9.81 2.26
N GLU A 85 -8.78 -10.63 2.59
CA GLU A 85 -8.92 -11.70 3.58
C GLU A 85 -9.32 -11.16 4.95
N PHE A 86 -8.64 -10.11 5.42
CA PHE A 86 -8.93 -9.49 6.72
C PHE A 86 -10.40 -9.06 6.86
N PHE A 87 -10.99 -8.48 5.81
CA PHE A 87 -12.36 -7.96 5.87
C PHE A 87 -13.41 -9.01 5.55
N THR A 88 -13.14 -9.94 4.62
CA THR A 88 -14.08 -11.03 4.32
C THR A 88 -14.25 -11.98 5.50
N GLU A 89 -13.20 -12.26 6.26
CA GLU A 89 -13.27 -13.06 7.50
C GLU A 89 -14.12 -12.40 8.60
N ARG A 90 -14.32 -11.09 8.51
CA ARG A 90 -15.20 -10.32 9.40
C ARG A 90 -16.61 -10.13 8.85
N GLY A 91 -16.95 -10.72 7.71
CA GLY A 91 -18.28 -10.68 7.10
C GLY A 91 -18.56 -9.46 6.22
N ALA A 92 -17.55 -8.66 5.85
CA ALA A 92 -17.73 -7.55 4.92
C ALA A 92 -18.03 -8.02 3.49
N GLU A 93 -18.81 -7.22 2.76
CA GLU A 93 -18.98 -7.34 1.31
C GLU A 93 -17.78 -6.69 0.63
N VAL A 94 -16.91 -7.48 -0.02
CA VAL A 94 -15.66 -6.98 -0.61
C VAL A 94 -15.75 -6.90 -2.13
N SER A 95 -15.32 -5.74 -2.68
CA SER A 95 -15.08 -5.52 -4.10
C SER A 95 -13.61 -5.25 -4.35
N MET A 96 -13.00 -5.94 -5.31
CA MET A 96 -11.62 -5.73 -5.73
C MET A 96 -11.58 -5.20 -7.16
N VAL A 97 -10.89 -4.09 -7.35
CA VAL A 97 -10.65 -3.47 -8.66
C VAL A 97 -9.18 -3.68 -9.03
N GLU A 98 -8.93 -4.28 -10.18
CA GLU A 98 -7.60 -4.55 -10.70
C GLU A 98 -7.49 -4.14 -12.17
N MET A 99 -6.46 -3.38 -12.50
CA MET A 99 -6.20 -2.90 -13.86
C MET A 99 -5.74 -4.05 -14.78
N LEU A 100 -5.09 -5.05 -14.22
CA LEU A 100 -4.65 -6.23 -14.97
C LEU A 100 -5.81 -7.24 -15.14
N PRO A 101 -5.70 -8.16 -16.11
CA PRO A 101 -6.75 -9.17 -16.36
C PRO A 101 -6.88 -10.22 -15.25
N ILE A 102 -5.96 -10.28 -14.31
CA ILE A 102 -5.90 -11.33 -13.29
C ILE A 102 -5.57 -10.72 -11.93
N ILE A 103 -6.43 -10.97 -10.92
CA ILE A 103 -6.11 -10.73 -9.51
C ILE A 103 -5.07 -11.76 -9.05
N GLY A 104 -4.14 -11.37 -8.20
CA GLY A 104 -3.04 -12.22 -7.75
C GLY A 104 -1.98 -12.46 -8.82
N ASN A 105 -1.83 -11.52 -9.76
CA ASN A 105 -0.75 -11.62 -10.75
C ASN A 105 0.62 -11.64 -10.04
N GLY A 106 1.48 -12.59 -10.44
CA GLY A 106 2.81 -12.79 -9.85
C GLY A 106 2.81 -13.54 -8.51
N LEU A 107 1.67 -14.07 -8.04
CA LEU A 107 1.63 -15.03 -6.93
C LEU A 107 2.10 -16.41 -7.40
N ASP A 108 2.68 -17.18 -6.48
CA ASP A 108 2.94 -18.60 -6.72
C ASP A 108 1.62 -19.38 -6.87
N PRO A 109 1.66 -20.56 -7.54
CA PRO A 109 0.44 -21.31 -7.84
C PRO A 109 -0.35 -21.74 -6.61
N VAL A 110 0.32 -22.04 -5.48
CA VAL A 110 -0.34 -22.52 -4.24
C VAL A 110 -1.11 -21.38 -3.60
N THR A 111 -0.44 -20.24 -3.38
CA THR A 111 -1.07 -19.03 -2.83
C THR A 111 -2.22 -18.56 -3.72
N LYS A 112 -2.06 -18.63 -5.05
CA LYS A 112 -3.11 -18.24 -5.99
C LYS A 112 -4.33 -19.15 -5.92
N CYS A 113 -4.12 -20.46 -5.75
CA CYS A 113 -5.22 -21.44 -5.58
C CYS A 113 -6.02 -21.13 -4.31
N ASP A 114 -5.35 -20.96 -3.16
CA ASP A 114 -5.97 -20.62 -1.89
C ASP A 114 -6.75 -19.29 -1.98
N THR A 115 -6.14 -18.26 -2.53
CA THR A 115 -6.76 -16.95 -2.67
C THR A 115 -8.02 -17.00 -3.56
N ASN A 116 -7.96 -17.72 -4.68
CA ASN A 116 -9.13 -17.90 -5.55
C ASN A 116 -10.26 -18.65 -4.81
N ALA A 117 -9.92 -19.68 -4.03
CA ALA A 117 -10.90 -20.37 -3.22
C ALA A 117 -11.56 -19.47 -2.17
N LYS A 118 -10.78 -18.59 -1.52
CA LYS A 118 -11.29 -17.59 -0.56
C LYS A 118 -12.18 -16.56 -1.25
N MET A 119 -11.77 -16.02 -2.40
CA MET A 119 -12.60 -15.08 -3.17
C MET A 119 -13.94 -15.67 -3.57
N ALA A 120 -13.94 -16.95 -3.99
CA ALA A 120 -15.18 -17.67 -4.33
C ALA A 120 -16.04 -17.93 -3.08
N LYS A 121 -15.45 -18.40 -1.99
CA LYS A 121 -16.13 -18.69 -0.71
C LYS A 121 -16.85 -17.46 -0.15
N TYR A 122 -16.22 -16.30 -0.21
CA TYR A 122 -16.72 -15.05 0.35
C TYR A 122 -17.44 -14.17 -0.69
N HIS A 123 -17.68 -14.68 -1.89
CA HIS A 123 -18.35 -13.96 -2.98
C HIS A 123 -17.76 -12.59 -3.30
N VAL A 124 -16.43 -12.48 -3.28
CA VAL A 124 -15.73 -11.23 -3.57
C VAL A 124 -16.03 -10.77 -5.00
N LYS A 125 -16.53 -9.53 -5.16
CA LYS A 125 -16.74 -8.95 -6.48
C LYS A 125 -15.40 -8.61 -7.10
N GLN A 126 -15.04 -9.28 -8.20
CA GLN A 126 -13.79 -9.07 -8.92
C GLN A 126 -14.05 -8.20 -10.17
N MET A 127 -13.36 -7.06 -10.25
CA MET A 127 -13.44 -6.11 -11.36
C MET A 127 -12.04 -6.00 -11.98
N THR A 128 -11.73 -6.93 -12.89
CA THR A 128 -10.44 -6.97 -13.63
C THR A 128 -10.50 -6.11 -14.89
N ASN A 129 -9.33 -5.79 -15.48
CA ASN A 129 -9.21 -4.84 -16.59
C ASN A 129 -9.89 -3.49 -16.32
N THR A 130 -10.00 -3.13 -15.04
CA THR A 130 -10.74 -1.97 -14.56
C THR A 130 -9.79 -1.00 -13.88
N ALA A 131 -9.77 0.24 -14.35
CA ALA A 131 -8.80 1.25 -13.90
C ALA A 131 -9.45 2.32 -13.04
N LEU A 132 -8.83 2.63 -11.89
CA LEU A 132 -9.22 3.76 -11.04
C LEU A 132 -9.04 5.08 -11.79
N GLN A 133 -10.07 5.95 -11.75
CA GLN A 133 -10.07 7.26 -12.38
C GLN A 133 -10.12 8.40 -11.35
N GLU A 134 -10.94 8.23 -10.30
CA GLU A 134 -11.12 9.24 -9.26
C GLU A 134 -11.41 8.55 -7.93
N VAL A 135 -10.99 9.18 -6.83
CA VAL A 135 -11.28 8.77 -5.45
C VAL A 135 -12.24 9.78 -4.83
N LYS A 136 -13.35 9.30 -4.28
CA LYS A 136 -14.26 10.04 -3.41
C LYS A 136 -14.29 9.41 -2.02
N ASN A 137 -14.82 10.09 -1.03
CA ASN A 137 -14.78 9.61 0.35
C ASN A 137 -15.66 8.38 0.63
N ASP A 138 -16.59 8.08 -0.28
CA ASP A 138 -17.58 7.00 -0.15
C ASP A 138 -17.62 6.05 -1.34
N ARG A 139 -16.82 6.32 -2.39
CA ARG A 139 -16.77 5.50 -3.61
C ARG A 139 -15.51 5.71 -4.42
N PHE A 140 -15.16 4.73 -5.22
CA PHE A 140 -14.20 4.86 -6.31
C PHE A 140 -14.93 5.02 -7.63
N ILE A 141 -14.43 5.91 -8.49
CA ILE A 141 -14.85 6.02 -9.88
C ILE A 141 -13.85 5.24 -10.71
N VAL A 142 -14.33 4.27 -11.45
CA VAL A 142 -13.50 3.35 -12.22
C VAL A 142 -13.93 3.32 -13.67
N LYS A 143 -13.02 2.93 -14.56
CA LYS A 143 -13.29 2.69 -15.97
C LYS A 143 -13.18 1.21 -16.26
N ASN A 144 -14.27 0.60 -16.70
CA ASN A 144 -14.36 -0.82 -17.01
C ASN A 144 -13.72 -1.18 -18.37
N PRO A 145 -13.63 -2.47 -18.73
CA PRO A 145 -13.04 -2.90 -20.01
C PRO A 145 -13.76 -2.35 -21.26
N GLU A 146 -15.04 -2.09 -21.17
CA GLU A 146 -15.87 -1.52 -22.23
C GLU A 146 -15.66 -0.01 -22.40
N GLY A 147 -14.92 0.60 -21.48
CA GLY A 147 -14.63 2.03 -21.46
C GLY A 147 -15.68 2.88 -20.73
N GLU A 148 -16.64 2.24 -20.07
CA GLU A 148 -17.69 2.88 -19.32
C GLU A 148 -17.20 3.28 -17.92
N ILE A 149 -17.79 4.34 -17.36
CA ILE A 149 -17.49 4.79 -16.01
C ILE A 149 -18.47 4.15 -15.04
N GLU A 150 -17.94 3.50 -14.02
CA GLU A 150 -18.71 2.86 -12.96
C GLU A 150 -18.35 3.45 -11.58
N GLU A 151 -19.31 3.43 -10.67
CA GLU A 151 -19.10 3.76 -9.26
C GLU A 151 -18.99 2.50 -8.41
N VAL A 152 -17.96 2.43 -7.56
CA VAL A 152 -17.75 1.32 -6.62
C VAL A 152 -17.86 1.87 -5.20
N PRO A 153 -19.05 1.79 -4.58
CA PRO A 153 -19.30 2.39 -3.26
C PRO A 153 -18.66 1.57 -2.14
N PHE A 154 -18.31 2.24 -1.03
CA PHE A 154 -17.75 1.60 0.16
C PHE A 154 -18.05 2.37 1.45
N ASP A 155 -18.04 1.64 2.57
CA ASP A 155 -17.85 2.19 3.92
C ASP A 155 -16.35 2.37 4.23
N TYR A 156 -15.49 1.49 3.66
CA TYR A 156 -14.03 1.53 3.80
C TYR A 156 -13.38 1.27 2.44
N GLY A 157 -12.55 2.19 1.99
CA GLY A 157 -11.81 2.13 0.73
C GLY A 157 -10.31 1.92 0.98
N PHE A 158 -9.67 1.01 0.23
CA PHE A 158 -8.25 0.74 0.38
C PHE A 158 -7.50 0.89 -0.94
N ILE A 159 -6.35 1.57 -0.87
CA ILE A 159 -5.46 1.77 -2.00
C ILE A 159 -4.25 0.84 -1.83
N CYS A 160 -4.17 -0.19 -2.67
CA CYS A 160 -3.17 -1.26 -2.63
C CYS A 160 -2.37 -1.34 -3.95
N LEU A 161 -1.92 -0.21 -4.47
CA LEU A 161 -1.23 -0.07 -5.76
C LEU A 161 0.27 -0.42 -5.71
N GLY A 162 0.68 -1.17 -4.69
CA GLY A 162 2.06 -1.58 -4.48
C GLY A 162 2.87 -0.59 -3.64
N MET A 163 4.14 -0.91 -3.48
CA MET A 163 5.10 -0.17 -2.66
C MET A 163 6.27 0.30 -3.52
N ARG A 164 6.82 1.46 -3.21
CA ARG A 164 8.04 2.00 -3.83
C ARG A 164 9.09 2.31 -2.77
N ALA A 165 10.35 2.25 -3.14
CA ALA A 165 11.46 2.61 -2.25
C ALA A 165 11.25 4.01 -1.63
N ASN A 166 11.57 4.12 -0.34
CA ASN A 166 11.58 5.41 0.36
C ASN A 166 12.94 6.07 0.16
N THR A 167 13.04 7.00 -0.78
CA THR A 167 14.31 7.57 -1.23
C THR A 167 14.68 8.95 -0.66
N PRO A 168 13.78 9.79 -0.11
CA PRO A 168 14.12 11.18 0.26
C PRO A 168 15.29 11.29 1.23
N VAL A 169 15.29 10.49 2.32
CA VAL A 169 16.38 10.49 3.31
C VAL A 169 17.70 10.04 2.71
N LEU A 170 17.67 9.02 1.83
CA LEU A 170 18.88 8.54 1.15
C LEU A 170 19.48 9.64 0.27
N SER A 171 18.66 10.29 -0.54
CA SER A 171 19.12 11.36 -1.46
C SER A 171 19.75 12.54 -0.70
N GLU A 172 19.14 12.94 0.42
CA GLU A 172 19.68 13.99 1.29
C GLU A 172 21.04 13.59 1.88
N ILE A 173 21.20 12.34 2.30
CA ILE A 173 22.46 11.84 2.86
C ILE A 173 23.51 11.69 1.77
N GLU A 174 23.18 11.14 0.61
CA GLU A 174 24.11 11.03 -0.53
C GLU A 174 24.66 12.39 -0.95
N GLU A 175 23.80 13.42 -1.03
CA GLU A 175 24.22 14.79 -1.32
C GLU A 175 25.13 15.35 -0.22
N ALA A 176 24.75 15.17 1.05
CA ALA A 176 25.48 15.70 2.19
C ALA A 176 26.86 15.08 2.40
N PHE A 177 27.10 13.86 1.92
CA PHE A 177 28.35 13.13 2.06
C PHE A 177 29.10 12.94 0.74
N SER A 178 28.70 13.63 -0.34
CA SER A 178 29.28 13.52 -1.69
C SER A 178 30.78 13.77 -1.74
N ASP A 179 31.31 14.67 -0.90
CA ASP A 179 32.73 15.02 -0.84
C ASP A 179 33.50 14.31 0.29
N THR A 180 32.97 13.19 0.77
CA THR A 180 33.56 12.40 1.86
C THR A 180 33.93 11.00 1.40
N ASN A 181 34.73 10.29 2.21
CA ASN A 181 35.05 8.88 1.99
C ASN A 181 34.08 7.93 2.71
N VAL A 182 32.94 8.42 3.20
CA VAL A 182 31.94 7.62 3.89
C VAL A 182 31.25 6.70 2.90
N GLU A 183 31.23 5.40 3.20
CA GLU A 183 30.52 4.41 2.39
C GLU A 183 29.02 4.47 2.71
N ILE A 184 28.16 4.58 1.68
CA ILE A 184 26.69 4.57 1.84
C ILE A 184 26.14 3.30 1.20
N VAL A 185 25.53 2.44 2.02
CA VAL A 185 24.96 1.15 1.62
C VAL A 185 23.44 1.20 1.74
N ASN A 186 22.73 1.06 0.63
CA ASN A 186 21.27 1.02 0.59
C ASN A 186 20.77 -0.43 0.52
N ILE A 187 19.95 -0.88 1.48
CA ILE A 187 19.52 -2.28 1.62
C ILE A 187 17.99 -2.42 1.76
N GLY A 188 17.49 -3.65 1.54
CA GLY A 188 16.09 -3.98 1.71
C GLY A 188 15.16 -3.22 0.76
N ASP A 189 13.95 -2.92 1.22
CA ASP A 189 12.92 -2.24 0.43
C ASP A 189 13.24 -0.77 0.11
N SER A 190 14.15 -0.16 0.84
CA SER A 190 14.66 1.17 0.50
C SER A 190 15.53 1.16 -0.77
N LYS A 191 16.08 0.02 -1.15
CA LYS A 191 16.77 -0.17 -2.43
C LYS A 191 15.80 -0.58 -3.53
N ARG A 192 14.92 -1.54 -3.23
CA ARG A 192 13.89 -2.03 -4.13
C ARG A 192 12.80 -2.76 -3.33
N ALA A 193 11.60 -2.22 -3.34
CA ALA A 193 10.45 -2.90 -2.74
C ALA A 193 10.17 -4.21 -3.49
N ARG A 194 10.14 -5.34 -2.75
CA ARG A 194 9.91 -6.68 -3.30
C ARG A 194 9.45 -7.64 -2.21
N ARG A 195 8.96 -8.80 -2.61
CA ARG A 195 8.63 -9.87 -1.66
C ARG A 195 9.89 -10.50 -1.09
N ILE A 196 9.80 -10.98 0.14
CA ILE A 196 10.74 -11.94 0.69
C ILE A 196 10.40 -13.28 0.03
N ILE A 197 11.37 -13.86 -0.67
CA ILE A 197 11.26 -15.18 -1.32
C ILE A 197 12.09 -16.16 -0.51
#